data_308b4b99251653adf80a09266849b06b
#
_entry.id   308b4b99251653adf80a09266849b06b
#
_cell.length_a   1.000
_cell.length_b   1.000
_cell.length_c   1.000
_cell.angle_alpha   90.00
_cell.angle_beta   90.00
_cell.angle_gamma   90.00
#
_symmetry.space_group_name_H-M   'P 1'
#
loop_
_entity.id
_entity.type
_entity.pdbx_description
1 polymer ?
#
loop_
_entity_poly.entity_id
_entity_poly.type
_entity_poly.pdbx_seq_one_letter_code
_entity_poly.pdbx_strand_id
1 'polypeptide(L)'
;MNFQPRRLTQPLLLTPLLIFASFFSWSYLFAETAFNGCGGELVGVTNAANEARVIELVNEQRAANGLPPMKYNGDLTNAARYHAADMKQDDYFNHQTQDRSNGALVRVCNWSDRLKKYYTVYNGLAENIAYGYSSPESVMEGWMNSSGHRANILGNYRELGVGFIDNYWVQDFGDRDDSYPVIINREALQTASPQVTLYIYGNWQQMRLRNDDDSWSDWQTFSQEVAWNLRNVGGERRVEVELSNGATTVTTSDTIVLDSAAPTPAPTSAPTPAPTVPPTDAKFFLYLPTAKR
;
A
#
# COMPACT_ATOMS: atom_id res chain seq x y z
N MET A 1 -3.10 -103.65 1.64
CA MET A 1 -4.21 -102.93 1.01
C MET A 1 -4.33 -101.59 1.68
N ASN A 2 -3.75 -100.52 1.10
CA ASN A 2 -3.76 -99.22 1.69
C ASN A 2 -4.65 -98.27 0.90
N PHE A 3 -5.71 -97.84 1.49
CA PHE A 3 -6.61 -96.81 0.94
C PHE A 3 -6.05 -95.41 1.32
N GLN A 4 -5.73 -94.62 0.34
CA GLN A 4 -5.48 -93.17 0.51
C GLN A 4 -6.73 -92.37 0.14
N PRO A 5 -7.16 -91.40 0.89
CA PRO A 5 -8.26 -90.48 0.56
C PRO A 5 -7.79 -89.32 -0.34
N ARG A 6 -8.53 -89.09 -1.40
CA ARG A 6 -8.36 -87.97 -2.33
C ARG A 6 -8.72 -86.65 -1.60
N ARG A 7 -7.81 -85.69 -1.62
CA ARG A 7 -8.08 -84.27 -1.20
C ARG A 7 -8.78 -83.57 -2.36
N LEU A 8 -9.98 -83.02 -2.10
CA LEU A 8 -10.69 -82.13 -2.96
C LEU A 8 -10.16 -80.67 -2.67
N THR A 9 -9.53 -80.09 -3.68
CA THR A 9 -9.13 -78.70 -3.67
C THR A 9 -10.32 -77.85 -4.14
N GLN A 10 -10.88 -77.01 -3.26
CA GLN A 10 -11.82 -75.95 -3.60
C GLN A 10 -11.07 -74.72 -4.13
N PRO A 11 -11.56 -74.07 -5.20
CA PRO A 11 -10.97 -72.81 -5.63
C PRO A 11 -11.44 -71.65 -4.69
N LEU A 12 -10.48 -70.89 -4.19
CA LEU A 12 -10.73 -69.62 -3.49
C LEU A 12 -11.27 -68.60 -4.48
N LEU A 13 -12.51 -68.19 -4.30
CA LEU A 13 -13.10 -67.03 -4.98
C LEU A 13 -12.57 -65.76 -4.27
N LEU A 14 -11.64 -65.07 -4.91
CA LEU A 14 -11.22 -63.72 -4.55
C LEU A 14 -12.29 -62.74 -5.00
N THR A 15 -13.10 -62.25 -4.06
CA THR A 15 -13.94 -61.06 -4.26
C THR A 15 -13.08 -59.80 -4.22
N PRO A 16 -13.12 -58.91 -5.25
CA PRO A 16 -12.41 -57.66 -5.19
C PRO A 16 -13.16 -56.72 -4.22
N LEU A 17 -12.45 -56.32 -3.16
CA LEU A 17 -12.90 -55.27 -2.25
C LEU A 17 -12.78 -53.94 -2.96
N LEU A 18 -13.90 -53.36 -3.45
CA LEU A 18 -13.99 -52.03 -3.98
C LEU A 18 -13.85 -51.02 -2.81
N ILE A 19 -12.64 -50.48 -2.63
CA ILE A 19 -12.40 -49.37 -1.74
C ILE A 19 -12.96 -48.11 -2.43
N PHE A 20 -14.15 -47.68 -2.01
CA PHE A 20 -14.64 -46.34 -2.31
C PHE A 20 -13.79 -45.33 -1.53
N ALA A 21 -12.78 -44.76 -2.15
CA ALA A 21 -12.10 -43.56 -1.66
C ALA A 21 -13.06 -42.40 -1.85
N SER A 22 -13.80 -42.07 -0.81
CA SER A 22 -14.55 -40.80 -0.71
C SER A 22 -13.55 -39.68 -0.63
N PHE A 23 -13.30 -39.01 -1.76
CA PHE A 23 -12.65 -37.72 -1.78
C PHE A 23 -13.57 -36.71 -1.09
N PHE A 24 -13.38 -36.52 0.21
CA PHE A 24 -13.86 -35.32 0.89
C PHE A 24 -13.05 -34.15 0.35
N SER A 25 -13.58 -33.47 -0.67
CA SER A 25 -13.13 -32.14 -1.03
C SER A 25 -13.44 -31.23 0.17
N TRP A 26 -12.44 -30.98 1.00
CA TRP A 26 -12.50 -29.87 1.93
C TRP A 26 -12.41 -28.59 1.11
N SER A 27 -13.56 -28.10 0.67
CA SER A 27 -13.69 -26.70 0.28
C SER A 27 -13.44 -25.91 1.56
N TYR A 28 -12.25 -25.35 1.70
CA TYR A 28 -12.03 -24.26 2.64
C TYR A 28 -12.94 -23.12 2.17
N LEU A 29 -14.14 -23.04 2.75
CA LEU A 29 -14.92 -21.81 2.78
C LEU A 29 -14.04 -20.84 3.58
N PHE A 30 -13.21 -20.07 2.89
CA PHE A 30 -12.77 -18.80 3.46
C PHE A 30 -14.07 -18.03 3.69
N ALA A 31 -14.48 -17.91 4.95
CA ALA A 31 -15.48 -16.93 5.31
C ALA A 31 -14.93 -15.60 4.83
N GLU A 32 -15.58 -15.02 3.83
CA GLU A 32 -15.32 -13.66 3.41
C GLU A 32 -15.45 -12.83 4.69
N THR A 33 -14.38 -12.19 5.12
CA THR A 33 -14.39 -11.38 6.33
C THR A 33 -15.40 -10.28 6.09
N ALA A 34 -16.54 -10.35 6.77
CA ALA A 34 -17.52 -9.28 6.71
C ALA A 34 -16.88 -8.04 7.36
N PHE A 35 -16.72 -6.97 6.56
CA PHE A 35 -16.29 -5.68 7.07
C PHE A 35 -17.50 -5.01 7.69
N ASN A 36 -17.55 -4.98 9.00
CA ASN A 36 -18.65 -4.38 9.76
C ASN A 36 -18.07 -3.45 10.82
N GLY A 37 -18.75 -2.35 11.05
CA GLY A 37 -18.32 -1.41 12.07
C GLY A 37 -17.36 -0.33 11.57
N CYS A 38 -16.56 0.22 12.45
CA CYS A 38 -15.76 1.41 12.19
C CYS A 38 -14.28 1.10 11.87
N GLY A 39 -13.98 -0.06 11.31
CA GLY A 39 -12.61 -0.46 11.00
C GLY A 39 -11.84 -1.03 12.19
N GLY A 40 -10.58 -1.37 11.94
CA GLY A 40 -9.66 -2.06 12.86
C GLY A 40 -9.21 -3.40 12.31
N GLU A 41 -9.91 -3.94 11.33
CA GLU A 41 -9.58 -5.18 10.63
C GLU A 41 -8.52 -4.94 9.56
N LEU A 42 -7.66 -5.94 9.34
CA LEU A 42 -6.67 -5.91 8.26
C LEU A 42 -7.26 -6.53 7.01
N VAL A 43 -7.16 -5.81 5.90
CA VAL A 43 -7.58 -6.26 4.58
C VAL A 43 -6.36 -6.64 3.75
N GLY A 44 -6.39 -7.83 3.16
CA GLY A 44 -5.32 -8.29 2.29
C GLY A 44 -5.15 -7.40 1.06
N VAL A 45 -3.92 -7.29 0.58
CA VAL A 45 -3.62 -6.57 -0.65
C VAL A 45 -4.20 -7.31 -1.85
N THR A 46 -4.93 -6.59 -2.72
CA THR A 46 -5.46 -7.16 -3.97
C THR A 46 -4.58 -6.81 -5.17
N ASN A 47 -3.96 -5.63 -5.17
CA ASN A 47 -3.06 -5.18 -6.23
C ASN A 47 -2.02 -4.19 -5.69
N ALA A 48 -0.93 -4.72 -5.15
CA ALA A 48 0.16 -3.90 -4.60
C ALA A 48 0.79 -2.95 -5.64
N ALA A 49 0.86 -3.36 -6.90
CA ALA A 49 1.44 -2.53 -7.96
C ALA A 49 0.60 -1.28 -8.23
N ASN A 50 -0.74 -1.40 -8.24
CA ASN A 50 -1.62 -0.26 -8.41
C ASN A 50 -1.54 0.73 -7.23
N GLU A 51 -1.54 0.21 -5.99
CA GLU A 51 -1.43 1.03 -4.79
C GLU A 51 -0.11 1.81 -4.76
N ALA A 52 1.00 1.12 -5.02
CA ALA A 52 2.32 1.75 -5.05
C ALA A 52 2.46 2.75 -6.21
N ARG A 53 1.91 2.45 -7.40
CA ARG A 53 1.96 3.38 -8.52
C ARG A 53 1.20 4.68 -8.23
N VAL A 54 0.09 4.62 -7.49
CA VAL A 54 -0.61 5.85 -7.04
C VAL A 54 0.29 6.67 -6.11
N ILE A 55 1.06 6.05 -5.21
CA ILE A 55 2.00 6.77 -4.32
C ILE A 55 3.09 7.48 -5.14
N GLU A 56 3.68 6.78 -6.11
CA GLU A 56 4.64 7.39 -7.04
C GLU A 56 4.03 8.61 -7.76
N LEU A 57 2.83 8.45 -8.31
CA LEU A 57 2.12 9.53 -9.04
C LEU A 57 1.83 10.73 -8.13
N VAL A 58 1.44 10.51 -6.87
CA VAL A 58 1.29 11.60 -5.88
C VAL A 58 2.61 12.35 -5.75
N ASN A 59 3.72 11.65 -5.58
CA ASN A 59 5.03 12.26 -5.39
C ASN A 59 5.56 12.92 -6.68
N GLU A 60 5.20 12.44 -7.85
CA GLU A 60 5.44 13.12 -9.13
C GLU A 60 4.68 14.47 -9.19
N GLN A 61 3.38 14.48 -8.81
CA GLN A 61 2.58 15.71 -8.78
C GLN A 61 3.12 16.70 -7.75
N ARG A 62 3.52 16.23 -6.57
CA ARG A 62 4.11 17.07 -5.53
C ARG A 62 5.43 17.69 -6.00
N ALA A 63 6.29 16.90 -6.61
CA ALA A 63 7.55 17.39 -7.18
C ALA A 63 7.35 18.44 -8.28
N ALA A 64 6.36 18.24 -9.17
CA ALA A 64 5.99 19.22 -10.21
C ALA A 64 5.50 20.56 -9.61
N ASN A 65 5.06 20.55 -8.34
CA ASN A 65 4.64 21.74 -7.60
C ASN A 65 5.65 22.21 -6.55
N GLY A 66 6.91 21.70 -6.57
CA GLY A 66 7.98 22.10 -5.65
C GLY A 66 7.73 21.68 -4.19
N LEU A 67 6.94 20.62 -3.97
CA LEU A 67 6.59 20.12 -2.64
C LEU A 67 7.43 18.88 -2.26
N PRO A 68 7.71 18.69 -0.96
CA PRO A 68 8.34 17.48 -0.45
C PRO A 68 7.53 16.22 -0.78
N PRO A 69 8.18 15.05 -1.03
CA PRO A 69 7.48 13.79 -1.23
C PRO A 69 6.80 13.33 0.07
N MET A 70 5.70 12.58 -0.04
CA MET A 70 5.09 11.86 1.08
C MET A 70 5.65 10.45 1.19
N LYS A 71 5.81 9.99 2.43
CA LYS A 71 6.22 8.63 2.76
C LYS A 71 5.03 7.67 2.71
N TYR A 72 5.22 6.49 2.13
CA TYR A 72 4.31 5.37 2.34
C TYR A 72 4.13 5.07 3.83
N ASN A 73 2.87 4.85 4.24
CA ASN A 73 2.54 4.46 5.61
C ASN A 73 1.57 3.28 5.61
N GLY A 74 1.98 2.18 6.26
CA GLY A 74 1.21 0.94 6.31
C GLY A 74 -0.10 1.07 7.08
N ASP A 75 -0.17 1.88 8.13
CA ASP A 75 -1.37 2.09 8.92
C ASP A 75 -2.43 2.84 8.11
N LEU A 76 -2.04 3.90 7.39
CA LEU A 76 -2.92 4.61 6.46
C LEU A 76 -3.37 3.69 5.31
N THR A 77 -2.49 2.82 4.80
CA THR A 77 -2.84 1.83 3.78
C THR A 77 -3.87 0.83 4.30
N ASN A 78 -3.74 0.36 5.53
CA ASN A 78 -4.72 -0.54 6.14
C ASN A 78 -6.09 0.13 6.28
N ALA A 79 -6.14 1.41 6.69
CA ALA A 79 -7.36 2.19 6.75
C ALA A 79 -8.02 2.35 5.37
N ALA A 80 -7.21 2.70 4.36
CA ALA A 80 -7.65 2.87 2.98
C ALA A 80 -8.19 1.57 2.36
N ARG A 81 -7.49 0.44 2.56
CA ARG A 81 -7.95 -0.88 2.09
C ARG A 81 -9.24 -1.30 2.77
N TYR A 82 -9.36 -1.09 4.09
CA TYR A 82 -10.60 -1.35 4.81
C TYR A 82 -11.76 -0.60 4.17
N HIS A 83 -11.63 0.69 3.95
CA HIS A 83 -12.72 1.49 3.37
C HIS A 83 -13.06 1.10 1.93
N ALA A 84 -12.06 0.77 1.11
CA ALA A 84 -12.31 0.28 -0.24
C ALA A 84 -13.07 -1.06 -0.23
N ALA A 85 -12.73 -1.98 0.69
CA ALA A 85 -13.38 -3.26 0.85
C ALA A 85 -14.81 -3.13 1.41
N ASP A 86 -15.01 -2.25 2.38
CA ASP A 86 -16.28 -1.95 3.00
C ASP A 86 -17.27 -1.31 2.00
N MET A 87 -16.82 -0.29 1.24
CA MET A 87 -17.62 0.29 0.16
C MET A 87 -18.03 -0.75 -0.89
N LYS A 88 -17.12 -1.67 -1.24
CA LYS A 88 -17.42 -2.76 -2.18
C LYS A 88 -18.42 -3.76 -1.59
N GLN A 89 -18.19 -4.21 -0.34
CA GLN A 89 -19.02 -5.22 0.30
C GLN A 89 -20.49 -4.78 0.40
N ASP A 90 -20.71 -3.55 0.84
CA ASP A 90 -22.04 -3.03 1.11
C ASP A 90 -22.65 -2.22 -0.03
N ASP A 91 -21.94 -2.17 -1.18
CA ASP A 91 -22.36 -1.49 -2.41
C ASP A 91 -22.78 -0.03 -2.14
N TYR A 92 -21.80 0.76 -1.67
CA TYR A 92 -22.00 2.18 -1.46
C TYR A 92 -20.74 2.98 -1.89
N PHE A 93 -20.89 4.31 -1.98
CA PHE A 93 -19.77 5.21 -2.25
C PHE A 93 -19.93 6.48 -1.40
N ASN A 94 -19.21 6.55 -0.30
CA ASN A 94 -19.28 7.65 0.67
C ASN A 94 -18.01 7.65 1.54
N HIS A 95 -17.56 8.82 1.99
CA HIS A 95 -16.45 8.91 2.96
C HIS A 95 -16.81 8.29 4.32
N GLN A 96 -18.09 8.38 4.73
CA GLN A 96 -18.55 7.82 5.99
C GLN A 96 -18.69 6.31 5.86
N THR A 97 -18.20 5.57 6.84
CA THR A 97 -18.41 4.12 6.94
C THR A 97 -19.87 3.80 7.12
N GLN A 98 -20.40 2.88 6.34
CA GLN A 98 -21.81 2.47 6.35
C GLN A 98 -21.91 0.95 6.28
N ASP A 99 -22.69 0.36 7.16
CA ASP A 99 -23.02 -1.07 7.10
C ASP A 99 -24.41 -1.27 6.50
N ARG A 100 -24.60 -2.37 5.77
CA ARG A 100 -25.91 -2.76 5.29
C ARG A 100 -26.63 -3.60 6.34
N SER A 101 -27.68 -3.03 6.95
CA SER A 101 -28.52 -3.70 7.92
C SER A 101 -29.96 -3.79 7.40
N ASN A 102 -30.52 -5.02 7.33
CA ASN A 102 -31.89 -5.28 6.81
C ASN A 102 -32.13 -4.63 5.42
N GLY A 103 -31.11 -4.62 4.55
CA GLY A 103 -31.18 -4.06 3.21
C GLY A 103 -31.01 -2.53 3.12
N ALA A 104 -30.93 -1.81 4.25
CA ALA A 104 -30.69 -0.38 4.28
C ALA A 104 -29.24 -0.08 4.68
N LEU A 105 -28.65 0.98 4.07
CA LEU A 105 -27.36 1.52 4.49
C LEU A 105 -27.52 2.36 5.76
N VAL A 106 -26.76 2.02 6.78
CA VAL A 106 -26.74 2.71 8.06
C VAL A 106 -25.33 3.24 8.32
N ARG A 107 -25.20 4.55 8.55
CA ARG A 107 -23.91 5.15 8.92
C ARG A 107 -23.42 4.60 10.24
N VAL A 108 -22.19 4.10 10.27
CA VAL A 108 -21.53 3.54 11.44
C VAL A 108 -20.63 4.58 12.10
N CYS A 109 -19.75 5.22 11.34
CA CYS A 109 -18.85 6.24 11.87
C CYS A 109 -18.39 7.25 10.80
N ASN A 110 -17.69 8.28 11.26
CA ASN A 110 -17.03 9.24 10.37
C ASN A 110 -15.76 8.62 9.76
N TRP A 111 -15.36 9.11 8.59
CA TRP A 111 -14.12 8.75 7.94
C TRP A 111 -12.90 8.91 8.87
N SER A 112 -12.82 10.02 9.61
CA SER A 112 -11.71 10.29 10.51
C SER A 112 -11.69 9.35 11.73
N ASP A 113 -12.85 8.85 12.19
CA ASP A 113 -12.90 7.90 13.29
C ASP A 113 -12.44 6.50 12.84
N ARG A 114 -12.68 6.16 11.57
CA ARG A 114 -12.11 4.98 10.93
C ARG A 114 -10.59 5.07 10.83
N LEU A 115 -10.05 6.16 10.29
CA LEU A 115 -8.60 6.35 10.17
C LEU A 115 -7.90 6.22 11.51
N LYS A 116 -8.47 6.79 12.57
CA LYS A 116 -7.90 6.73 13.94
C LYS A 116 -7.82 5.33 14.54
N LYS A 117 -8.50 4.35 13.97
CA LYS A 117 -8.35 2.94 14.38
C LYS A 117 -6.99 2.37 13.97
N TYR A 118 -6.37 2.94 12.94
CA TYR A 118 -5.11 2.51 12.38
C TYR A 118 -3.99 3.50 12.66
N TYR A 119 -4.22 4.77 12.40
CA TYR A 119 -3.24 5.85 12.52
C TYR A 119 -3.58 6.72 13.74
N THR A 120 -2.98 6.39 14.87
CA THR A 120 -3.42 6.88 16.20
C THR A 120 -2.82 8.21 16.63
N VAL A 121 -1.62 8.56 16.12
CA VAL A 121 -0.94 9.83 16.40
C VAL A 121 -0.96 10.67 15.12
N TYR A 122 -1.52 11.87 15.18
CA TYR A 122 -1.66 12.74 14.01
C TYR A 122 -1.88 14.22 14.42
N ASN A 123 -1.44 15.12 13.53
CA ASN A 123 -1.76 16.55 13.56
C ASN A 123 -2.75 16.92 12.45
N GLY A 124 -2.78 16.16 11.37
CA GLY A 124 -3.67 16.36 10.24
C GLY A 124 -4.02 15.03 9.57
N LEU A 125 -5.25 14.92 9.08
CA LEU A 125 -5.77 13.81 8.31
C LEU A 125 -6.55 14.33 7.11
N ALA A 126 -6.52 13.59 5.99
CA ALA A 126 -7.42 13.81 4.86
C ALA A 126 -7.68 12.48 4.14
N GLU A 127 -8.73 12.45 3.33
CA GLU A 127 -9.10 11.30 2.54
C GLU A 127 -9.55 11.73 1.13
N ASN A 128 -9.13 10.98 0.14
CA ASN A 128 -9.68 11.01 -1.22
C ASN A 128 -10.28 9.65 -1.54
N ILE A 129 -11.48 9.61 -2.11
CA ILE A 129 -12.07 8.38 -2.64
C ILE A 129 -12.44 8.55 -4.11
N ALA A 130 -12.37 7.45 -4.86
CA ALA A 130 -12.83 7.39 -6.25
C ALA A 130 -13.34 5.99 -6.59
N TYR A 131 -14.23 5.92 -7.57
CA TYR A 131 -14.80 4.66 -8.07
C TYR A 131 -14.87 4.65 -9.59
N GLY A 132 -14.66 3.46 -10.18
CA GLY A 132 -14.84 3.23 -11.60
C GLY A 132 -13.60 3.47 -12.48
N TYR A 133 -12.49 3.93 -11.90
CA TYR A 133 -11.22 4.05 -12.61
C TYR A 133 -10.49 2.73 -12.68
N SER A 134 -9.95 2.39 -13.83
CA SER A 134 -9.30 1.10 -14.08
C SER A 134 -7.77 1.12 -13.94
N SER A 135 -7.16 2.30 -13.80
CA SER A 135 -5.70 2.43 -13.68
C SER A 135 -5.29 3.54 -12.71
N PRO A 136 -4.07 3.44 -12.13
CA PRO A 136 -3.48 4.48 -11.29
C PRO A 136 -3.42 5.85 -11.96
N GLU A 137 -3.04 5.89 -13.22
CA GLU A 137 -2.93 7.14 -14.00
C GLU A 137 -4.29 7.80 -14.16
N SER A 138 -5.34 7.02 -14.49
CA SER A 138 -6.67 7.56 -14.71
C SER A 138 -7.31 8.09 -13.42
N VAL A 139 -7.15 7.40 -12.30
CA VAL A 139 -7.67 7.88 -11.01
C VAL A 139 -6.91 9.12 -10.53
N MET A 140 -5.59 9.16 -10.72
CA MET A 140 -4.79 10.33 -10.37
C MET A 140 -5.18 11.55 -11.19
N GLU A 141 -5.39 11.40 -12.51
CA GLU A 141 -5.91 12.48 -13.36
C GLU A 141 -7.25 12.99 -12.85
N GLY A 142 -8.17 12.08 -12.50
CA GLY A 142 -9.46 12.42 -11.90
C GLY A 142 -9.33 13.24 -10.63
N TRP A 143 -8.51 12.81 -9.70
CA TRP A 143 -8.27 13.55 -8.45
C TRP A 143 -7.60 14.91 -8.67
N MET A 144 -6.62 15.00 -9.58
CA MET A 144 -5.94 16.27 -9.87
C MET A 144 -6.84 17.28 -10.60
N ASN A 145 -7.84 16.82 -11.35
CA ASN A 145 -8.84 17.67 -11.97
C ASN A 145 -9.93 18.16 -11.00
N SER A 146 -10.03 17.57 -9.81
CA SER A 146 -10.95 17.98 -8.75
C SER A 146 -10.20 18.87 -7.73
N SER A 147 -10.66 20.10 -7.53
CA SER A 147 -9.97 21.08 -6.67
C SER A 147 -9.80 20.61 -5.23
N GLY A 148 -10.79 19.91 -4.67
CA GLY A 148 -10.73 19.38 -3.31
C GLY A 148 -9.76 18.20 -3.17
N HIS A 149 -9.83 17.21 -4.06
CA HIS A 149 -8.90 16.08 -4.05
C HIS A 149 -7.47 16.54 -4.31
N ARG A 150 -7.27 17.45 -5.27
CA ARG A 150 -5.96 18.07 -5.54
C ARG A 150 -5.42 18.80 -4.32
N ALA A 151 -6.26 19.49 -3.55
CA ALA A 151 -5.84 20.18 -2.33
C ALA A 151 -5.31 19.20 -1.28
N ASN A 152 -5.85 17.99 -1.17
CA ASN A 152 -5.31 16.94 -0.30
C ASN A 152 -3.97 16.43 -0.82
N ILE A 153 -3.85 16.11 -2.11
CA ILE A 153 -2.60 15.63 -2.74
C ILE A 153 -1.46 16.64 -2.57
N LEU A 154 -1.74 17.92 -2.72
CA LEU A 154 -0.77 19.01 -2.58
C LEU A 154 -0.73 19.60 -1.16
N GLY A 155 -1.46 19.02 -0.22
CA GLY A 155 -1.53 19.47 1.18
C GLY A 155 -0.25 19.23 1.97
N ASN A 156 -0.20 19.77 3.19
CA ASN A 156 0.94 19.62 4.08
C ASN A 156 0.81 18.34 4.91
N TYR A 157 0.96 17.20 4.24
CA TYR A 157 1.02 15.87 4.85
C TYR A 157 2.39 15.25 4.56
N ARG A 158 2.88 14.42 5.49
CA ARG A 158 4.17 13.72 5.35
C ARG A 158 4.00 12.26 4.95
N GLU A 159 2.82 11.69 5.19
CA GLU A 159 2.57 10.26 5.04
C GLU A 159 1.30 10.02 4.23
N LEU A 160 1.29 8.93 3.49
CA LEU A 160 0.22 8.55 2.57
C LEU A 160 0.02 7.03 2.60
N GLY A 161 -1.23 6.60 2.63
CA GLY A 161 -1.64 5.23 2.38
C GLY A 161 -2.61 5.16 1.20
N VAL A 162 -2.60 4.05 0.47
CA VAL A 162 -3.49 3.80 -0.66
C VAL A 162 -4.12 2.43 -0.53
N GLY A 163 -5.43 2.34 -0.76
CA GLY A 163 -6.19 1.11 -0.86
C GLY A 163 -6.91 1.00 -2.21
N PHE A 164 -6.85 -0.20 -2.81
CA PHE A 164 -7.51 -0.50 -4.07
C PHE A 164 -8.21 -1.86 -4.01
N ILE A 165 -9.53 -1.86 -4.18
CA ILE A 165 -10.37 -3.07 -4.25
C ILE A 165 -11.42 -2.87 -5.35
N ASP A 166 -11.40 -3.70 -6.41
CA ASP A 166 -12.42 -3.71 -7.47
C ASP A 166 -12.85 -2.32 -7.98
N ASN A 167 -11.88 -1.50 -8.37
CA ASN A 167 -12.08 -0.11 -8.82
C ASN A 167 -12.59 0.88 -7.77
N TYR A 168 -12.67 0.49 -6.49
CA TYR A 168 -12.74 1.42 -5.37
C TYR A 168 -11.33 1.83 -4.97
N TRP A 169 -11.06 3.12 -4.99
CA TRP A 169 -9.78 3.72 -4.67
C TRP A 169 -9.92 4.63 -3.47
N VAL A 170 -8.99 4.50 -2.54
CA VAL A 170 -8.91 5.36 -1.35
C VAL A 170 -7.48 5.82 -1.16
N GLN A 171 -7.28 7.12 -0.92
CA GLN A 171 -6.04 7.71 -0.44
C GLN A 171 -6.29 8.29 0.95
N ASP A 172 -5.54 7.84 1.95
CA ASP A 172 -5.54 8.38 3.29
C ASP A 172 -4.22 9.11 3.55
N PHE A 173 -4.32 10.37 3.97
CA PHE A 173 -3.20 11.26 4.24
C PHE A 173 -3.06 11.50 5.73
N GLY A 174 -1.82 11.51 6.20
CA GLY A 174 -1.48 11.78 7.59
C GLY A 174 -0.30 12.72 7.75
N ASP A 175 -0.33 13.49 8.83
CA ASP A 175 0.80 14.28 9.31
C ASP A 175 0.94 14.10 10.81
N ARG A 176 2.19 13.95 11.28
CA ARG A 176 2.54 13.87 12.70
C ARG A 176 3.93 14.43 12.94
N ASP A 177 4.11 15.09 14.11
CA ASP A 177 5.35 15.79 14.43
C ASP A 177 6.51 14.86 14.79
N ASP A 178 6.21 13.64 15.23
CA ASP A 178 7.19 12.62 15.63
C ASP A 178 7.69 11.75 14.49
N SER A 179 7.25 12.01 13.25
CA SER A 179 7.68 11.27 12.05
C SER A 179 8.72 12.08 11.27
N TYR A 180 9.90 11.49 11.07
CA TYR A 180 11.01 12.05 10.31
C TYR A 180 11.46 11.08 9.24
N PRO A 181 10.59 10.74 8.28
CA PRO A 181 10.91 9.71 7.30
C PRO A 181 12.09 10.11 6.40
N VAL A 182 12.89 9.12 6.03
CA VAL A 182 13.72 9.14 4.83
C VAL A 182 12.93 8.53 3.69
N ILE A 183 13.07 9.07 2.49
CA ILE A 183 12.35 8.67 1.28
C ILE A 183 13.35 8.52 0.14
N ILE A 184 13.43 7.32 -0.44
CA ILE A 184 14.31 7.01 -1.56
C ILE A 184 13.58 7.27 -2.88
N ASN A 185 14.18 8.06 -3.77
CA ASN A 185 13.65 8.32 -5.11
C ASN A 185 12.13 8.63 -5.13
N ARG A 186 11.64 9.38 -4.12
CA ARG A 186 10.21 9.75 -3.99
C ARG A 186 9.26 8.56 -3.88
N GLU A 187 9.61 7.53 -3.11
CA GLU A 187 8.85 6.28 -2.95
C GLU A 187 8.75 5.45 -4.25
N ALA A 188 9.72 5.53 -5.14
CA ALA A 188 9.77 4.63 -6.28
C ALA A 188 9.95 3.18 -5.81
N LEU A 189 9.16 2.27 -6.37
CA LEU A 189 9.23 0.84 -6.03
C LEU A 189 10.59 0.23 -6.38
N GLN A 190 11.18 0.68 -7.47
CA GLN A 190 12.43 0.13 -7.99
C GLN A 190 13.27 1.18 -8.69
N THR A 191 14.55 0.88 -8.84
CA THR A 191 15.50 1.67 -9.60
C THR A 191 16.46 0.76 -10.36
N ALA A 192 16.85 1.17 -11.57
CA ALA A 192 17.90 0.52 -12.35
C ALA A 192 19.31 1.06 -12.00
N SER A 193 19.39 2.14 -11.22
CA SER A 193 20.64 2.79 -10.85
C SER A 193 20.91 2.64 -9.35
N PRO A 194 22.12 2.28 -8.92
CA PRO A 194 22.49 2.34 -7.52
C PRO A 194 22.57 3.79 -7.00
N GLN A 195 22.65 4.77 -7.88
CA GLN A 195 22.62 6.20 -7.51
C GLN A 195 21.18 6.63 -7.30
N VAL A 196 20.87 7.08 -6.09
CA VAL A 196 19.52 7.51 -5.68
C VAL A 196 19.56 8.88 -5.01
N THR A 197 18.42 9.52 -4.95
CA THR A 197 18.20 10.72 -4.15
C THR A 197 17.42 10.37 -2.91
N LEU A 198 17.87 10.82 -1.75
CA LEU A 198 17.13 10.70 -0.50
C LEU A 198 16.52 12.05 -0.18
N TYR A 199 15.26 12.04 0.26
CA TYR A 199 14.64 13.17 0.95
C TYR A 199 14.48 12.80 2.42
N ILE A 200 14.91 13.68 3.35
CA ILE A 200 14.92 13.41 4.80
C ILE A 200 14.15 14.53 5.50
N TYR A 201 13.06 14.16 6.17
CA TYR A 201 12.23 15.10 6.90
C TYR A 201 12.89 15.57 8.20
N GLY A 202 12.57 16.80 8.56
CA GLY A 202 12.98 17.42 9.82
C GLY A 202 13.96 18.57 9.65
N ASN A 203 14.44 19.05 10.79
CA ASN A 203 15.47 20.09 10.90
C ASN A 203 16.45 19.67 12.00
N TRP A 204 17.58 19.09 11.58
CA TRP A 204 18.56 18.46 12.44
C TRP A 204 19.91 19.17 12.31
N GLN A 205 20.82 18.95 13.26
CA GLN A 205 22.18 19.49 13.15
C GLN A 205 23.08 18.59 12.34
N GLN A 206 22.97 17.29 12.56
CA GLN A 206 23.84 16.29 11.97
C GLN A 206 23.06 15.05 11.56
N MET A 207 23.60 14.31 10.61
CA MET A 207 23.12 13.00 10.18
C MET A 207 24.29 12.08 9.87
N ARG A 208 24.03 10.77 9.90
CA ARG A 208 24.89 9.74 9.33
C ARG A 208 24.03 8.67 8.69
N LEU A 209 24.58 8.00 7.70
CA LEU A 209 23.82 7.08 6.85
C LEU A 209 24.55 5.74 6.72
N ARG A 210 23.79 4.69 6.40
CA ARG A 210 24.35 3.41 5.99
C ARG A 210 23.43 2.68 5.02
N ASN A 211 24.00 1.77 4.24
CA ASN A 211 23.28 0.80 3.43
C ASN A 211 23.12 -0.50 4.21
N ASP A 212 21.97 -1.10 4.16
CA ASP A 212 21.71 -2.43 4.74
C ASP A 212 22.29 -2.56 6.17
N ASP A 213 23.21 -3.50 6.37
CA ASP A 213 23.89 -3.73 7.66
C ASP A 213 25.36 -3.26 7.64
N ASP A 214 25.73 -2.35 6.70
CA ASP A 214 27.08 -1.77 6.64
C ASP A 214 27.35 -0.90 7.88
N SER A 215 28.62 -0.54 8.08
CA SER A 215 28.98 0.46 9.09
C SER A 215 28.37 1.81 8.76
N TRP A 216 28.03 2.57 9.81
CA TRP A 216 27.62 3.96 9.65
C TRP A 216 28.74 4.80 9.00
N SER A 217 28.34 5.75 8.16
CA SER A 217 29.22 6.82 7.73
C SER A 217 29.66 7.68 8.94
N ASP A 218 30.65 8.53 8.74
CA ASP A 218 30.92 9.60 9.69
C ASP A 218 29.71 10.53 9.80
N TRP A 219 29.60 11.22 10.95
CA TRP A 219 28.64 12.29 11.13
C TRP A 219 28.92 13.45 10.18
N GLN A 220 27.89 13.92 9.49
CA GLN A 220 27.95 15.06 8.58
C GLN A 220 26.85 16.05 8.89
N THR A 221 27.00 17.30 8.40
CA THR A 221 25.93 18.30 8.52
C THR A 221 24.65 17.80 7.85
N PHE A 222 23.51 18.02 8.51
CA PHE A 222 22.20 17.65 7.99
C PHE A 222 21.91 18.35 6.65
N SER A 223 21.33 17.61 5.73
CA SER A 223 20.71 18.09 4.50
C SER A 223 19.39 17.36 4.27
N GLN A 224 18.36 18.08 3.85
CA GLN A 224 17.08 17.46 3.49
C GLN A 224 17.16 16.62 2.22
N GLU A 225 18.02 16.98 1.29
CA GLU A 225 18.24 16.22 0.06
C GLU A 225 19.69 15.72 0.02
N VAL A 226 19.86 14.44 -0.25
CA VAL A 226 21.18 13.77 -0.28
C VAL A 226 21.24 12.86 -1.49
N ALA A 227 22.28 13.03 -2.31
CA ALA A 227 22.65 12.00 -3.29
C ALA A 227 23.34 10.84 -2.57
N TRP A 228 22.87 9.62 -2.78
CA TRP A 228 23.38 8.44 -2.11
C TRP A 228 23.65 7.30 -3.09
N ASN A 229 24.60 6.45 -2.76
CA ASN A 229 24.90 5.26 -3.52
C ASN A 229 24.45 4.03 -2.74
N LEU A 230 23.46 3.31 -3.25
CA LEU A 230 23.07 2.00 -2.75
C LEU A 230 24.22 1.01 -2.94
N ARG A 231 24.26 -0.05 -2.12
CA ARG A 231 25.10 -1.21 -2.40
C ARG A 231 24.70 -1.77 -3.78
N ASN A 232 25.65 -1.82 -4.72
CA ASN A 232 25.39 -2.25 -6.09
C ASN A 232 25.24 -3.78 -6.20
N VAL A 233 24.20 -4.29 -5.56
CA VAL A 233 23.78 -5.70 -5.59
C VAL A 233 22.25 -5.71 -5.77
N GLY A 234 21.75 -6.42 -6.79
CA GLY A 234 20.33 -6.50 -7.09
C GLY A 234 19.49 -7.03 -5.94
N GLY A 235 18.20 -6.66 -5.93
CA GLY A 235 17.23 -6.98 -4.90
C GLY A 235 16.91 -5.79 -3.99
N GLU A 236 16.19 -6.05 -2.92
CA GLU A 236 15.81 -5.00 -1.96
C GLU A 236 17.05 -4.42 -1.28
N ARG A 237 17.15 -3.09 -1.30
CA ARG A 237 18.19 -2.31 -0.63
C ARG A 237 17.56 -1.41 0.40
N ARG A 238 18.18 -1.32 1.57
CA ARG A 238 17.74 -0.47 2.67
C ARG A 238 18.74 0.65 2.89
N VAL A 239 18.23 1.86 3.10
CA VAL A 239 19.02 2.98 3.61
C VAL A 239 18.53 3.33 4.99
N GLU A 240 19.43 3.40 5.94
CA GLU A 240 19.16 3.91 7.29
C GLU A 240 19.85 5.26 7.48
N VAL A 241 19.13 6.15 8.15
CA VAL A 241 19.62 7.48 8.51
C VAL A 241 19.46 7.67 10.00
N GLU A 242 20.52 8.06 10.66
CA GLU A 242 20.50 8.51 12.05
C GLU A 242 20.65 10.02 12.08
N LEU A 243 19.72 10.69 12.76
CA LEU A 243 19.56 12.13 12.82
C LEU A 243 19.84 12.62 14.25
N SER A 244 20.59 13.73 14.41
CA SER A 244 20.93 14.25 15.74
C SER A 244 20.84 15.76 15.79
N ASN A 245 20.36 16.29 16.93
CA ASN A 245 20.45 17.71 17.30
C ASN A 245 21.37 17.93 18.51
N GLY A 246 22.18 16.92 18.84
CA GLY A 246 23.09 16.93 20.00
C GLY A 246 22.46 16.43 21.30
N ALA A 247 21.16 16.65 21.51
CA ALA A 247 20.42 16.20 22.70
C ALA A 247 19.60 14.93 22.43
N THR A 248 19.07 14.79 21.22
CA THR A 248 18.21 13.70 20.80
C THR A 248 18.77 13.08 19.53
N THR A 249 18.63 11.77 19.42
CA THR A 249 18.98 11.00 18.23
C THR A 249 17.77 10.17 17.80
N VAL A 250 17.46 10.17 16.50
CA VAL A 250 16.37 9.43 15.88
C VAL A 250 16.92 8.63 14.69
N THR A 251 16.49 7.39 14.55
CA THR A 251 16.81 6.56 13.39
C THR A 251 15.59 6.35 12.53
N THR A 252 15.75 6.48 11.23
CA THR A 252 14.70 6.24 10.22
C THR A 252 15.27 5.44 9.07
N SER A 253 14.43 4.73 8.32
CA SER A 253 14.87 3.92 7.19
C SER A 253 13.85 3.88 6.07
N ASP A 254 14.35 3.52 4.87
CA ASP A 254 13.55 3.25 3.70
C ASP A 254 14.15 2.12 2.87
N THR A 255 13.34 1.51 1.99
CA THR A 255 13.78 0.43 1.10
C THR A 255 13.37 0.72 -0.35
N ILE A 256 14.17 0.21 -1.29
CA ILE A 256 13.90 0.25 -2.72
C ILE A 256 14.45 -1.02 -3.36
N VAL A 257 13.82 -1.52 -4.42
CA VAL A 257 14.36 -2.65 -5.19
C VAL A 257 15.36 -2.12 -6.23
N LEU A 258 16.62 -2.55 -6.13
CA LEU A 258 17.62 -2.30 -7.17
C LEU A 258 17.53 -3.42 -8.21
N ASP A 259 17.08 -3.08 -9.41
CA ASP A 259 17.09 -3.99 -10.55
C ASP A 259 18.46 -3.96 -11.24
N SER A 260 19.28 -4.97 -10.93
CA SER A 260 20.63 -5.08 -11.52
C SER A 260 20.64 -5.62 -12.96
N ALA A 261 19.47 -6.03 -13.47
CA ALA A 261 19.33 -6.63 -14.81
C ALA A 261 18.88 -5.62 -15.88
N ALA A 262 18.50 -4.39 -15.50
CA ALA A 262 18.02 -3.40 -16.45
C ALA A 262 19.19 -2.71 -17.17
N PRO A 263 19.22 -2.67 -18.53
CA PRO A 263 20.15 -1.81 -19.26
C PRO A 263 19.84 -0.34 -18.92
N THR A 264 20.88 0.47 -18.85
CA THR A 264 20.78 1.94 -18.67
C THR A 264 19.64 2.49 -19.54
N PRO A 265 18.65 3.18 -18.97
CA PRO A 265 17.53 3.69 -19.74
C PRO A 265 18.05 4.69 -20.78
N ALA A 266 17.63 4.50 -22.02
CA ALA A 266 17.76 5.54 -23.04
C ALA A 266 17.00 6.79 -22.56
N PRO A 267 17.46 8.00 -22.90
CA PRO A 267 16.80 9.24 -22.45
C PRO A 267 15.34 9.20 -22.84
N THR A 268 14.48 9.25 -21.83
CA THR A 268 13.03 9.18 -21.97
C THR A 268 12.55 10.37 -22.80
N SER A 269 12.00 10.09 -23.97
CA SER A 269 11.19 11.07 -24.72
C SER A 269 10.02 11.51 -23.84
N ALA A 270 9.72 12.81 -23.86
CA ALA A 270 8.64 13.41 -23.10
C ALA A 270 7.33 12.60 -23.24
N PRO A 271 6.56 12.44 -22.15
CA PRO A 271 5.32 11.67 -22.18
C PRO A 271 4.35 12.28 -23.20
N THR A 272 3.86 11.44 -24.09
CA THR A 272 2.74 11.78 -24.96
C THR A 272 1.52 12.02 -24.06
N PRO A 273 0.79 13.13 -24.21
CA PRO A 273 -0.42 13.38 -23.41
C PRO A 273 -1.41 12.24 -23.64
N ALA A 274 -1.85 11.63 -22.55
CA ALA A 274 -2.84 10.57 -22.55
C ALA A 274 -4.22 11.10 -23.06
N PRO A 275 -5.03 10.25 -23.70
CA PRO A 275 -6.35 10.65 -24.17
C PRO A 275 -7.26 11.00 -22.97
N THR A 276 -7.75 12.21 -22.96
CA THR A 276 -8.61 12.80 -21.95
C THR A 276 -10.06 12.38 -22.13
N VAL A 277 -10.47 11.26 -21.56
CA VAL A 277 -11.90 11.03 -21.26
C VAL A 277 -11.99 10.27 -19.94
N PRO A 278 -12.42 10.91 -18.84
CA PRO A 278 -12.78 10.17 -17.64
C PRO A 278 -13.95 9.24 -17.96
N PRO A 279 -14.03 8.04 -17.38
CA PRO A 279 -15.19 7.19 -17.54
C PRO A 279 -16.44 7.96 -17.10
N THR A 280 -17.48 7.90 -17.91
CA THR A 280 -18.76 8.63 -17.71
C THR A 280 -19.46 8.32 -16.40
N ASP A 281 -19.05 7.26 -15.71
CA ASP A 281 -19.66 6.78 -14.47
C ASP A 281 -18.79 6.98 -13.22
N ALA A 282 -17.63 7.65 -13.34
CA ALA A 282 -16.79 7.95 -12.20
C ALA A 282 -17.46 8.97 -11.28
N LYS A 283 -17.66 8.59 -10.02
CA LYS A 283 -18.24 9.45 -8.99
C LYS A 283 -17.14 10.08 -8.16
N PHE A 284 -17.14 11.40 -8.06
CA PHE A 284 -16.21 12.18 -7.25
C PHE A 284 -16.95 12.77 -6.07
N PHE A 285 -16.42 12.62 -4.86
CA PHE A 285 -16.89 13.34 -3.69
C PHE A 285 -15.79 14.25 -3.18
N LEU A 286 -16.14 15.52 -2.98
CA LEU A 286 -15.28 16.51 -2.36
C LEU A 286 -15.45 16.45 -0.86
N TYR A 287 -14.36 16.28 -0.14
CA TYR A 287 -14.36 16.48 1.31
C TYR A 287 -13.31 17.52 1.69
N LEU A 288 -13.74 18.56 2.41
CA LEU A 288 -12.83 19.57 2.94
C LEU A 288 -12.20 19.02 4.23
N PRO A 289 -10.87 19.04 4.34
CA PRO A 289 -10.21 18.61 5.55
C PRO A 289 -10.54 19.59 6.69
N THR A 290 -11.12 19.10 7.76
CA THR A 290 -11.27 19.86 8.99
C THR A 290 -10.97 18.96 10.17
N ALA A 291 -9.72 18.89 10.54
CA ALA A 291 -9.30 18.62 11.89
C ALA A 291 -7.89 19.18 12.05
N LYS A 292 -7.77 20.51 12.12
CA LYS A 292 -6.66 21.11 12.87
C LYS A 292 -7.05 21.07 14.34
N ARG A 293 -6.25 20.47 15.19
CA ARG A 293 -6.15 20.82 16.60
C ARG A 293 -5.24 21.99 16.77
#